data_df9c8cb631ab9b24e2cbb176e6307db7
#
_entry.id   df9c8cb631ab9b24e2cbb176e6307db7
#
_cell.length_a   1.000
_cell.length_b   1.000
_cell.length_c   1.000
_cell.angle_alpha   90.00
_cell.angle_beta   90.00
_cell.angle_gamma   90.00
#
_symmetry.space_group_name_H-M   'P 1'
#
loop_
_entity.id
_entity.type
_entity.pdbx_description
1 polymer ?
#
loop_
_entity_poly.entity_id
_entity_poly.type
_entity_poly.pdbx_seq_one_letter_code
_entity_poly.pdbx_strand_id
1 'polypeptide(L)'
;SASESASASASERASERAPTSGPGGDRGARTTAGPTTHRLRNIVLMGMGEPLHNYDAVMHAIDILRDDAGLSIAAERITLSTVGVVPGILRLAQEMRPLHLAVSLHAATQAERAALVPAAKKWPLDELMAACRTYSETTGRRIFYEWTLIEGKNDSADHARAVGQLLQGLPAQVNLIPLNPTSGYDGTPTRSEAAKNFQ
;
A
#
# COMPACT_ATOMS: atom_id res chain seq x y z
N SER A 1 52.02 -20.98 -6.77
CA SER A 1 53.02 -20.23 -6.04
C SER A 1 52.33 -19.06 -5.37
N ALA A 2 52.06 -19.11 -4.12
CA ALA A 2 52.97 -18.69 -3.02
C ALA A 2 52.97 -17.17 -2.94
N SER A 3 52.77 -16.48 -1.91
CA SER A 3 52.91 -16.67 -0.46
C SER A 3 52.54 -15.39 0.21
N GLU A 4 51.85 -15.40 1.35
CA GLU A 4 52.39 -15.10 2.69
C GLU A 4 52.76 -13.63 2.88
N SER A 5 52.51 -12.98 3.89
CA SER A 5 52.18 -13.14 5.30
C SER A 5 52.56 -11.89 6.04
N ALA A 6 51.97 -11.73 7.19
CA ALA A 6 52.45 -11.29 8.50
C ALA A 6 52.25 -9.80 8.78
N SER A 7 51.57 -9.41 9.78
CA SER A 7 51.56 -9.59 11.24
C SER A 7 52.32 -8.52 11.99
N ALA A 8 51.76 -8.22 13.13
CA ALA A 8 52.34 -7.71 14.38
C ALA A 8 52.35 -6.19 14.56
N SER A 9 51.95 -5.65 15.61
CA SER A 9 51.69 -5.87 17.03
C SER A 9 52.10 -4.61 17.81
N ALA A 10 51.23 -4.24 18.74
CA ALA A 10 51.50 -3.82 20.13
C ALA A 10 52.34 -2.59 20.39
N SER A 11 51.91 -1.68 21.23
CA SER A 11 52.05 -1.66 22.68
C SER A 11 51.61 -0.34 23.26
N GLU A 12 50.75 -0.39 24.22
CA GLU A 12 50.81 0.13 25.59
C GLU A 12 51.73 1.30 25.89
N ARG A 13 51.17 2.38 26.43
CA ARG A 13 51.56 2.86 27.77
C ARG A 13 50.51 3.80 28.37
N ALA A 14 50.13 3.46 29.55
CA ALA A 14 49.35 4.23 30.49
C ALA A 14 50.11 5.47 30.99
N SER A 15 49.41 6.52 31.35
CA SER A 15 49.83 7.49 32.33
C SER A 15 48.60 8.12 33.02
N GLU A 16 48.39 7.68 34.25
CA GLU A 16 47.52 8.27 35.26
C GLU A 16 47.84 9.76 35.52
N ARG A 17 46.79 10.55 35.61
CA ARG A 17 46.69 11.65 36.62
C ARG A 17 45.22 12.05 36.79
N ALA A 18 44.67 11.85 37.95
CA ALA A 18 43.53 12.55 38.55
C ALA A 18 44.04 13.37 39.74
N PRO A 19 43.21 14.15 40.46
CA PRO A 19 42.03 14.92 40.09
C PRO A 19 42.15 16.39 40.55
N THR A 20 41.33 17.30 40.05
CA THR A 20 40.98 18.52 40.82
C THR A 20 39.50 18.82 40.66
N SER A 21 38.85 18.83 41.78
CA SER A 21 37.47 19.23 42.03
C SER A 21 37.26 20.74 41.82
N GLY A 22 36.21 21.10 41.13
CA GLY A 22 35.64 22.45 41.11
C GLY A 22 34.14 22.38 40.85
N PRO A 23 33.30 23.06 41.64
CA PRO A 23 31.85 22.97 41.50
C PRO A 23 31.34 23.98 40.48
N GLY A 24 30.42 23.61 39.67
CA GLY A 24 29.77 24.65 38.93
C GLY A 24 28.98 24.21 37.71
N GLY A 25 27.70 24.25 37.80
CA GLY A 25 26.83 24.55 36.68
C GLY A 25 26.20 23.38 36.01
N ASP A 26 25.18 22.89 36.63
CA ASP A 26 24.06 22.26 35.92
C ASP A 26 23.53 23.19 34.81
N ARG A 27 24.09 23.03 33.61
CA ARG A 27 23.46 23.54 32.39
C ARG A 27 22.72 22.40 31.79
N GLY A 28 21.46 22.22 32.25
CA GLY A 28 20.48 21.41 31.58
C GLY A 28 20.53 21.67 30.08
N ALA A 29 21.08 20.72 29.33
CA ALA A 29 20.95 20.69 27.88
C ALA A 29 19.47 20.51 27.60
N ARG A 30 18.75 21.64 27.46
CA ARG A 30 17.47 21.68 26.78
C ARG A 30 17.77 21.26 25.35
N THR A 31 17.60 19.97 25.07
CA THR A 31 17.34 19.50 23.73
C THR A 31 16.01 20.11 23.32
N THR A 32 16.06 21.27 22.69
CA THR A 32 14.95 21.80 21.91
C THR A 32 14.83 20.89 20.71
N ALA A 33 14.11 19.79 20.88
CA ALA A 33 13.53 19.10 19.74
C ALA A 33 12.64 20.15 19.06
N GLY A 34 13.12 20.73 17.96
CA GLY A 34 12.33 21.61 17.13
C GLY A 34 11.04 20.86 16.73
N PRO A 35 9.96 21.58 16.41
CA PRO A 35 8.72 20.96 16.03
C PRO A 35 9.02 19.99 14.89
N THR A 36 8.84 18.68 15.14
CA THR A 36 8.87 17.67 14.08
C THR A 36 7.68 17.96 13.17
N THR A 37 7.93 18.72 12.12
CA THR A 37 6.92 18.95 11.07
C THR A 37 6.70 17.61 10.38
N HIS A 38 5.67 16.89 10.81
CA HIS A 38 5.21 15.69 10.13
C HIS A 38 4.68 16.09 8.76
N ARG A 39 5.50 15.93 7.74
CA ARG A 39 5.08 16.21 6.36
C ARG A 39 4.21 15.07 5.86
N LEU A 40 3.01 15.39 5.36
CA LEU A 40 2.17 14.44 4.64
C LEU A 40 2.94 13.93 3.42
N ARG A 41 3.05 12.59 3.29
CA ARG A 41 3.86 11.98 2.21
C ARG A 41 3.03 11.20 1.22
N ASN A 42 2.06 10.44 1.70
CA ASN A 42 1.23 9.57 0.87
C ASN A 42 -0.25 9.85 1.17
N ILE A 43 -1.07 9.76 0.14
CA ILE A 43 -2.51 9.89 0.23
C ILE A 43 -3.13 8.63 -0.36
N VAL A 44 -4.10 8.06 0.34
CA VAL A 44 -4.91 6.97 -0.16
C VAL A 44 -6.37 7.40 -0.09
N LEU A 45 -7.02 7.45 -1.24
CA LEU A 45 -8.46 7.71 -1.35
C LEU A 45 -9.19 6.38 -1.17
N MET A 46 -9.36 5.99 0.09
CA MET A 46 -9.95 4.72 0.53
C MET A 46 -10.85 4.97 1.74
N GLY A 47 -11.86 4.16 1.93
CA GLY A 47 -12.73 4.23 3.09
C GLY A 47 -14.20 4.39 2.70
N MET A 48 -14.85 5.46 3.13
CA MET A 48 -16.28 5.69 2.86
C MET A 48 -16.49 6.32 1.49
N GLY A 49 -17.38 5.71 0.70
CA GLY A 49 -17.72 6.16 -0.64
C GLY A 49 -16.86 5.52 -1.74
N GLU A 50 -17.21 5.86 -2.98
CA GLU A 50 -16.54 5.38 -4.20
C GLU A 50 -16.00 6.58 -5.00
N PRO A 51 -14.68 6.78 -5.05
CA PRO A 51 -14.11 7.95 -5.72
C PRO A 51 -14.49 8.07 -7.18
N LEU A 52 -14.62 6.96 -7.89
CA LEU A 52 -14.95 6.97 -9.32
C LEU A 52 -16.42 7.32 -9.63
N HIS A 53 -17.30 7.32 -8.62
CA HIS A 53 -18.64 7.90 -8.77
C HIS A 53 -18.65 9.43 -8.71
N ASN A 54 -17.62 10.03 -8.13
CA ASN A 54 -17.44 11.49 -8.07
C ASN A 54 -16.15 11.92 -8.77
N TYR A 55 -15.93 11.35 -9.94
CA TYR A 55 -14.66 11.40 -10.67
C TYR A 55 -14.10 12.82 -10.81
N ASP A 56 -14.90 13.76 -11.35
CA ASP A 56 -14.41 15.11 -11.64
C ASP A 56 -13.98 15.88 -10.40
N ALA A 57 -14.78 15.80 -9.32
CA ALA A 57 -14.43 16.45 -8.05
C ALA A 57 -13.20 15.80 -7.39
N VAL A 58 -13.06 14.48 -7.49
CA VAL A 58 -11.89 13.76 -6.97
C VAL A 58 -10.64 14.12 -7.76
N MET A 59 -10.71 14.18 -9.09
CA MET A 59 -9.57 14.58 -9.92
C MET A 59 -9.17 16.05 -9.66
N HIS A 60 -10.13 16.93 -9.49
CA HIS A 60 -9.85 18.33 -9.13
C HIS A 60 -9.18 18.44 -7.75
N ALA A 61 -9.64 17.69 -6.75
CA ALA A 61 -8.99 17.64 -5.43
C ALA A 61 -7.55 17.10 -5.53
N ILE A 62 -7.31 16.09 -6.35
CA ILE A 62 -5.97 15.56 -6.60
C ILE A 62 -5.07 16.62 -7.27
N ASP A 63 -5.59 17.38 -8.24
CA ASP A 63 -4.82 18.43 -8.89
C ASP A 63 -4.41 19.52 -7.87
N ILE A 64 -5.29 19.92 -6.95
CA ILE A 64 -4.98 20.84 -5.84
C ILE A 64 -3.87 20.26 -4.91
N LEU A 65 -3.96 18.97 -4.56
CA LEU A 65 -2.96 18.31 -3.71
C LEU A 65 -1.57 18.24 -4.37
N ARG A 66 -1.54 18.23 -5.69
CA ARG A 66 -0.32 18.16 -6.51
C ARG A 66 0.24 19.52 -6.88
N ASP A 67 -0.51 20.57 -6.68
CA ASP A 67 -0.08 21.94 -7.03
C ASP A 67 1.23 22.29 -6.31
N ASP A 68 2.21 22.75 -7.08
CA ASP A 68 3.54 23.12 -6.56
C ASP A 68 3.49 24.35 -5.66
N ALA A 69 2.47 25.21 -5.82
CA ALA A 69 2.22 26.33 -4.92
C ALA A 69 1.61 25.90 -3.57
N GLY A 70 1.16 24.64 -3.46
CA GLY A 70 0.49 24.07 -2.29
C GLY A 70 1.29 22.94 -1.63
N LEU A 71 0.67 21.76 -1.52
CA LEU A 71 1.28 20.60 -0.87
C LEU A 71 2.32 19.89 -1.72
N SER A 72 2.31 20.08 -3.03
CA SER A 72 3.26 19.51 -3.99
C SER A 72 3.45 17.99 -3.82
N ILE A 73 2.34 17.25 -3.68
CA ILE A 73 2.38 15.80 -3.49
C ILE A 73 2.56 15.15 -4.85
N ALA A 74 3.64 14.40 -5.02
CA ALA A 74 3.90 13.66 -6.24
C ALA A 74 2.77 12.66 -6.54
N ALA A 75 2.37 12.54 -7.80
CA ALA A 75 1.24 11.69 -8.23
C ALA A 75 1.43 10.22 -7.81
N GLU A 76 2.68 9.73 -7.82
CA GLU A 76 3.07 8.38 -7.39
C GLU A 76 2.88 8.15 -5.89
N ARG A 77 2.54 9.18 -5.14
CA ARG A 77 2.22 9.12 -3.71
C ARG A 77 0.72 9.18 -3.44
N ILE A 78 -0.09 9.20 -4.50
CA ILE A 78 -1.54 9.22 -4.41
C ILE A 78 -2.08 7.91 -4.97
N THR A 79 -2.80 7.18 -4.14
CA THR A 79 -3.48 5.94 -4.51
C THR A 79 -4.98 6.17 -4.50
N LEU A 80 -5.64 5.86 -5.60
CA LEU A 80 -7.09 5.86 -5.72
C LEU A 80 -7.59 4.43 -5.58
N SER A 81 -8.46 4.17 -4.61
CA SER A 81 -9.10 2.88 -4.43
C SER A 81 -10.51 2.87 -5.01
N THR A 82 -10.89 1.76 -5.64
CA THR A 82 -12.22 1.58 -6.23
C THR A 82 -12.75 0.17 -5.99
N VAL A 83 -14.07 0.05 -5.83
CA VAL A 83 -14.75 -1.24 -5.85
C VAL A 83 -14.85 -1.85 -7.25
N GLY A 84 -14.33 -1.17 -8.27
CA GLY A 84 -14.32 -1.65 -9.67
C GLY A 84 -15.38 -0.98 -10.54
N VAL A 85 -15.46 0.34 -10.49
CA VAL A 85 -16.32 1.15 -11.39
C VAL A 85 -15.66 1.21 -12.76
N VAL A 86 -16.01 0.26 -13.64
CA VAL A 86 -15.39 0.05 -14.95
C VAL A 86 -15.27 1.33 -15.79
N PRO A 87 -16.33 2.14 -15.98
CA PRO A 87 -16.21 3.38 -16.76
C PRO A 87 -15.19 4.35 -16.19
N GLY A 88 -15.08 4.44 -14.87
CA GLY A 88 -14.10 5.30 -14.21
C GLY A 88 -12.66 4.82 -14.40
N ILE A 89 -12.42 3.51 -14.36
CA ILE A 89 -11.10 2.91 -14.62
C ILE A 89 -10.66 3.18 -16.06
N LEU A 90 -11.57 3.00 -17.03
CA LEU A 90 -11.28 3.28 -18.44
C LEU A 90 -11.00 4.76 -18.67
N ARG A 91 -11.73 5.65 -17.99
CA ARG A 91 -11.48 7.08 -18.06
C ARG A 91 -10.10 7.46 -17.48
N LEU A 92 -9.70 6.87 -16.35
CA LEU A 92 -8.34 7.04 -15.78
C LEU A 92 -7.24 6.61 -16.78
N ALA A 93 -7.47 5.51 -17.51
CA ALA A 93 -6.55 5.04 -18.55
C ALA A 93 -6.46 6.05 -19.69
N GLN A 94 -7.59 6.53 -20.19
CA GLN A 94 -7.65 7.51 -21.30
C GLN A 94 -6.99 8.84 -20.94
N GLU A 95 -7.21 9.33 -19.72
CA GLU A 95 -6.63 10.58 -19.24
C GLU A 95 -5.17 10.45 -18.82
N MET A 96 -4.60 9.24 -18.86
CA MET A 96 -3.21 8.96 -18.48
C MET A 96 -2.84 9.52 -17.10
N ARG A 97 -3.78 9.54 -16.17
CA ARG A 97 -3.56 10.08 -14.83
C ARG A 97 -2.46 9.27 -14.12
N PRO A 98 -1.37 9.88 -13.65
CA PRO A 98 -0.21 9.18 -13.11
C PRO A 98 -0.39 8.70 -11.65
N LEU A 99 -1.60 8.33 -11.28
CA LEU A 99 -1.96 7.86 -9.94
C LEU A 99 -1.71 6.37 -9.80
N HIS A 100 -1.60 5.89 -8.56
CA HIS A 100 -1.74 4.48 -8.28
C HIS A 100 -3.22 4.10 -8.24
N LEU A 101 -3.56 2.95 -8.82
CA LEU A 101 -4.89 2.38 -8.77
C LEU A 101 -4.90 1.16 -7.85
N ALA A 102 -5.82 1.14 -6.89
CA ALA A 102 -6.13 -0.02 -6.06
C ALA A 102 -7.56 -0.49 -6.37
N VAL A 103 -7.74 -1.80 -6.54
CA VAL A 103 -9.05 -2.41 -6.85
C VAL A 103 -9.43 -3.36 -5.74
N SER A 104 -10.57 -3.13 -5.10
CA SER A 104 -11.18 -4.03 -4.12
C SER A 104 -11.70 -5.27 -4.84
N LEU A 105 -10.84 -6.31 -4.91
CA LEU A 105 -11.12 -7.54 -5.65
C LEU A 105 -11.88 -8.55 -4.79
N HIS A 106 -11.30 -8.98 -3.67
CA HIS A 106 -11.81 -9.84 -2.61
C HIS A 106 -12.24 -11.26 -3.01
N ALA A 107 -12.37 -11.56 -4.30
CA ALA A 107 -12.68 -12.90 -4.83
C ALA A 107 -12.15 -13.06 -6.26
N ALA A 108 -11.89 -14.30 -6.66
CA ALA A 108 -11.38 -14.65 -7.99
C ALA A 108 -12.46 -15.21 -8.92
N THR A 109 -13.70 -15.38 -8.44
CA THR A 109 -14.85 -15.79 -9.24
C THR A 109 -15.96 -14.76 -9.19
N GLN A 110 -16.78 -14.70 -10.25
CA GLN A 110 -17.91 -13.77 -10.30
C GLN A 110 -18.92 -14.03 -9.18
N ALA A 111 -19.20 -15.29 -8.89
CA ALA A 111 -20.19 -15.66 -7.87
C ALA A 111 -19.77 -15.20 -6.47
N GLU A 112 -18.54 -15.50 -6.08
CA GLU A 112 -18.00 -15.09 -4.78
C GLU A 112 -17.87 -13.56 -4.69
N ARG A 113 -17.40 -12.92 -5.77
CA ARG A 113 -17.25 -11.48 -5.79
C ARG A 113 -18.60 -10.77 -5.67
N ALA A 114 -19.63 -11.23 -6.35
CA ALA A 114 -20.98 -10.67 -6.26
C ALA A 114 -21.61 -10.82 -4.86
N ALA A 115 -21.19 -11.84 -4.10
CA ALA A 115 -21.61 -12.02 -2.71
C ALA A 115 -20.91 -11.06 -1.75
N LEU A 116 -19.64 -10.68 -2.03
CA LEU A 116 -18.84 -9.83 -1.15
C LEU A 116 -18.89 -8.34 -1.55
N VAL A 117 -18.98 -8.06 -2.85
CA VAL A 117 -18.89 -6.71 -3.42
C VAL A 117 -20.14 -6.42 -4.25
N PRO A 118 -21.09 -5.64 -3.75
CA PRO A 118 -22.35 -5.34 -4.47
C PRO A 118 -22.15 -4.75 -5.87
N ALA A 119 -21.08 -3.98 -6.08
CA ALA A 119 -20.74 -3.39 -7.38
C ALA A 119 -20.48 -4.45 -8.47
N ALA A 120 -20.10 -5.68 -8.11
CA ALA A 120 -19.88 -6.79 -9.04
C ALA A 120 -21.15 -7.25 -9.76
N LYS A 121 -22.33 -6.87 -9.28
CA LYS A 121 -23.62 -7.10 -9.97
C LYS A 121 -23.81 -6.15 -11.16
N LYS A 122 -23.20 -4.97 -11.11
CA LYS A 122 -23.28 -3.97 -12.18
C LYS A 122 -22.09 -4.07 -13.13
N TRP A 123 -20.92 -4.36 -12.61
CA TRP A 123 -19.67 -4.55 -13.37
C TRP A 123 -19.11 -5.93 -13.07
N PRO A 124 -19.42 -6.92 -13.92
CA PRO A 124 -18.92 -8.29 -13.77
C PRO A 124 -17.40 -8.37 -13.74
N LEU A 125 -16.90 -9.48 -13.19
CA LEU A 125 -15.45 -9.66 -12.96
C LEU A 125 -14.65 -9.63 -14.25
N ASP A 126 -15.17 -10.21 -15.34
CA ASP A 126 -14.54 -10.22 -16.66
C ASP A 126 -14.41 -8.81 -17.24
N GLU A 127 -15.47 -7.98 -17.15
CA GLU A 127 -15.43 -6.58 -17.56
C GLU A 127 -14.45 -5.77 -16.72
N LEU A 128 -14.43 -5.99 -15.41
CA LEU A 128 -13.47 -5.36 -14.51
C LEU A 128 -12.04 -5.72 -14.90
N MET A 129 -11.76 -7.01 -15.13
CA MET A 129 -10.42 -7.45 -15.50
C MET A 129 -9.98 -6.93 -16.86
N ALA A 130 -10.90 -6.82 -17.81
CA ALA A 130 -10.65 -6.18 -19.11
C ALA A 130 -10.28 -4.70 -18.94
N ALA A 131 -11.01 -3.95 -18.11
CA ALA A 131 -10.70 -2.55 -17.81
C ALA A 131 -9.35 -2.38 -17.09
N CYS A 132 -9.04 -3.27 -16.15
CA CYS A 132 -7.75 -3.30 -15.46
C CYS A 132 -6.59 -3.59 -16.42
N ARG A 133 -6.77 -4.50 -17.38
CA ARG A 133 -5.79 -4.78 -18.42
C ARG A 133 -5.55 -3.54 -19.29
N THR A 134 -6.62 -2.93 -19.80
CA THR A 134 -6.55 -1.69 -20.55
C THR A 134 -5.81 -0.58 -19.79
N TYR A 135 -6.12 -0.42 -18.49
CA TYR A 135 -5.43 0.55 -17.64
C TYR A 135 -3.93 0.27 -17.56
N SER A 136 -3.54 -0.97 -17.27
CA SER A 136 -2.12 -1.35 -17.14
C SER A 136 -1.36 -1.21 -18.46
N GLU A 137 -1.96 -1.63 -19.58
CA GLU A 137 -1.35 -1.55 -20.91
C GLU A 137 -1.19 -0.09 -21.35
N THR A 138 -2.20 0.75 -21.11
CA THR A 138 -2.17 2.16 -21.52
C THR A 138 -1.20 2.98 -20.68
N THR A 139 -1.22 2.77 -19.34
CA THR A 139 -0.44 3.61 -18.42
C THR A 139 0.94 3.05 -18.07
N GLY A 140 1.22 1.79 -18.41
CA GLY A 140 2.43 1.07 -18.00
C GLY A 140 2.49 0.80 -16.49
N ARG A 141 1.36 0.96 -15.77
CA ARG A 141 1.33 0.90 -14.30
C ARG A 141 0.78 -0.41 -13.79
N ARG A 142 1.36 -0.87 -12.67
CA ARG A 142 0.81 -1.98 -11.90
C ARG A 142 -0.45 -1.52 -11.15
N ILE A 143 -1.38 -2.46 -10.95
CA ILE A 143 -2.57 -2.28 -10.12
C ILE A 143 -2.37 -3.02 -8.80
N PHE A 144 -2.80 -2.39 -7.69
CA PHE A 144 -2.91 -3.03 -6.39
C PHE A 144 -4.29 -3.67 -6.27
N TYR A 145 -4.34 -4.97 -5.98
CA TYR A 145 -5.59 -5.69 -5.75
C TYR A 145 -5.75 -5.95 -4.26
N GLU A 146 -6.76 -5.33 -3.67
CA GLU A 146 -7.06 -5.48 -2.26
C GLU A 146 -7.87 -6.75 -2.04
N TRP A 147 -7.41 -7.58 -1.11
CA TRP A 147 -8.04 -8.84 -0.76
C TRP A 147 -8.20 -8.95 0.75
N THR A 148 -9.41 -8.71 1.24
CA THR A 148 -9.73 -8.91 2.65
C THR A 148 -9.92 -10.40 2.92
N LEU A 149 -9.09 -10.95 3.78
CA LEU A 149 -9.14 -12.35 4.17
C LEU A 149 -10.26 -12.59 5.18
N ILE A 150 -11.20 -13.47 4.85
CA ILE A 150 -12.38 -13.82 5.65
C ILE A 150 -12.36 -15.33 5.88
N GLU A 151 -12.30 -15.76 7.16
CA GLU A 151 -12.20 -17.17 7.54
C GLU A 151 -13.30 -18.02 6.89
N GLY A 152 -12.89 -19.08 6.21
CA GLY A 152 -13.76 -20.03 5.56
C GLY A 152 -14.53 -19.52 4.35
N LYS A 153 -14.27 -18.29 3.89
CA LYS A 153 -14.96 -17.72 2.70
C LYS A 153 -14.02 -17.54 1.50
N ASN A 154 -12.87 -16.92 1.72
CA ASN A 154 -11.95 -16.58 0.62
C ASN A 154 -10.47 -16.68 1.02
N ASP A 155 -10.15 -17.46 2.03
CA ASP A 155 -8.83 -17.55 2.66
C ASP A 155 -8.11 -18.90 2.46
N SER A 156 -8.63 -19.79 1.60
CA SER A 156 -8.01 -21.09 1.34
C SER A 156 -6.89 -21.00 0.29
N ALA A 157 -6.05 -22.02 0.23
CA ALA A 157 -5.01 -22.17 -0.80
C ALA A 157 -5.60 -22.24 -2.24
N ASP A 158 -6.85 -22.69 -2.39
CA ASP A 158 -7.54 -22.69 -3.68
C ASP A 158 -7.86 -21.26 -4.13
N HIS A 159 -8.30 -20.40 -3.20
CA HIS A 159 -8.51 -18.97 -3.50
C HIS A 159 -7.19 -18.28 -3.85
N ALA A 160 -6.09 -18.60 -3.15
CA ALA A 160 -4.77 -18.07 -3.49
C ALA A 160 -4.33 -18.46 -4.91
N ARG A 161 -4.53 -19.72 -5.30
CA ARG A 161 -4.25 -20.19 -6.67
C ARG A 161 -5.17 -19.52 -7.70
N ALA A 162 -6.44 -19.38 -7.38
CA ALA A 162 -7.43 -18.77 -8.27
C ALA A 162 -7.10 -17.29 -8.54
N VAL A 163 -6.73 -16.51 -7.52
CA VAL A 163 -6.33 -15.11 -7.73
C VAL A 163 -5.01 -15.01 -8.50
N GLY A 164 -4.05 -15.91 -8.26
CA GLY A 164 -2.82 -15.98 -9.03
C GLY A 164 -3.08 -16.25 -10.52
N GLN A 165 -4.01 -17.16 -10.84
CA GLN A 165 -4.41 -17.45 -12.22
C GLN A 165 -5.16 -16.28 -12.86
N LEU A 166 -6.09 -15.64 -12.12
CA LEU A 166 -6.84 -14.50 -12.60
C LEU A 166 -5.94 -13.31 -12.99
N LEU A 167 -4.88 -13.09 -12.23
CA LEU A 167 -3.95 -11.98 -12.42
C LEU A 167 -2.73 -12.33 -13.30
N GLN A 168 -2.66 -13.56 -13.81
CA GLN A 168 -1.54 -14.00 -14.63
C GLN A 168 -1.35 -13.11 -15.85
N GLY A 169 -0.10 -12.66 -16.05
CA GLY A 169 0.27 -11.78 -17.16
C GLY A 169 -0.10 -10.30 -16.96
N LEU A 170 -0.65 -9.92 -15.82
CA LEU A 170 -0.90 -8.52 -15.47
C LEU A 170 0.20 -7.98 -14.54
N PRO A 171 0.62 -6.72 -14.70
CA PRO A 171 1.41 -6.03 -13.69
C PRO A 171 0.55 -5.83 -12.43
N ALA A 172 0.62 -6.75 -11.49
CA ALA A 172 -0.27 -6.80 -10.34
C ALA A 172 0.51 -6.93 -9.02
N GLN A 173 -0.11 -6.47 -7.95
CA GLN A 173 0.28 -6.75 -6.57
C GLN A 173 -0.99 -6.99 -5.77
N VAL A 174 -1.07 -8.11 -5.06
CA VAL A 174 -2.17 -8.40 -4.14
C VAL A 174 -1.78 -7.96 -2.74
N ASN A 175 -2.62 -7.12 -2.14
CA ASN A 175 -2.49 -6.71 -0.74
C ASN A 175 -3.49 -7.52 0.09
N LEU A 176 -2.97 -8.34 0.99
CA LEU A 176 -3.78 -9.13 1.90
C LEU A 176 -4.13 -8.30 3.14
N ILE A 177 -5.41 -8.11 3.40
CA ILE A 177 -5.91 -7.27 4.49
C ILE A 177 -6.63 -8.18 5.49
N PRO A 178 -6.22 -8.23 6.76
CA PRO A 178 -7.00 -8.89 7.79
C PRO A 178 -8.38 -8.24 7.92
N LEU A 179 -9.44 -9.04 8.00
CA LEU A 179 -10.77 -8.50 8.28
C LEU A 179 -10.79 -7.86 9.66
N ASN A 180 -11.20 -6.60 9.74
CA ASN A 180 -11.49 -5.95 11.01
C ASN A 180 -12.94 -6.22 11.40
N PRO A 181 -13.23 -6.65 12.62
CA PRO A 181 -14.59 -6.79 13.11
C PRO A 181 -15.36 -5.47 12.99
N THR A 182 -16.53 -5.52 12.40
CA THR A 182 -17.42 -4.36 12.25
C THR A 182 -18.85 -4.73 12.67
N SER A 183 -19.60 -3.77 13.20
CA SER A 183 -21.00 -3.94 13.62
C SER A 183 -21.96 -4.04 12.44
N GLY A 184 -21.69 -4.71 11.40
CA GLY A 184 -22.58 -4.83 10.23
C GLY A 184 -22.24 -5.99 9.32
N TYR A 185 -21.24 -6.76 9.72
CA TYR A 185 -20.79 -7.91 8.95
C TYR A 185 -20.35 -9.05 9.88
N ASP A 186 -20.97 -10.22 9.73
CA ASP A 186 -20.75 -11.40 10.59
C ASP A 186 -19.54 -12.26 10.17
N GLY A 187 -18.62 -11.72 9.38
CA GLY A 187 -17.40 -12.42 8.97
C GLY A 187 -16.38 -12.50 10.11
N THR A 188 -15.62 -13.58 10.14
CA THR A 188 -14.53 -13.80 11.10
C THR A 188 -13.18 -13.50 10.43
N PRO A 189 -12.25 -12.83 11.12
CA PRO A 189 -10.89 -12.66 10.64
C PRO A 189 -10.20 -14.00 10.42
N THR A 190 -9.48 -14.13 9.32
CA THR A 190 -8.66 -15.31 9.03
C THR A 190 -7.56 -15.49 10.06
N ARG A 191 -7.30 -16.75 10.46
CA ARG A 191 -6.20 -17.11 11.38
C ARG A 191 -4.85 -16.83 10.73
N SER A 192 -3.87 -16.46 11.55
CA SER A 192 -2.52 -16.10 11.08
C SER A 192 -1.85 -17.19 10.24
N GLU A 193 -2.12 -18.46 10.52
CA GLU A 193 -1.57 -19.58 9.76
C GLU A 193 -2.19 -19.68 8.36
N ALA A 194 -3.52 -19.56 8.25
CA ALA A 194 -4.20 -19.55 6.95
C ALA A 194 -3.77 -18.34 6.09
N ALA A 195 -3.60 -17.18 6.72
CA ALA A 195 -3.08 -15.98 6.03
C ALA A 195 -1.66 -16.18 5.49
N LYS A 196 -0.78 -16.91 6.20
CA LYS A 196 0.56 -17.27 5.71
C LYS A 196 0.51 -18.28 4.57
N ASN A 197 -0.41 -19.24 4.64
CA ASN A 197 -0.57 -20.25 3.59
C ASN A 197 -1.19 -19.68 2.31
N PHE A 198 -1.82 -18.52 2.39
CA PHE A 198 -2.35 -17.79 1.23
C PHE A 198 -1.24 -17.06 0.45
N GLN A 199 -0.13 -16.72 1.08
CA GLN A 199 1.03 -16.02 0.46
C GLN A 199 1.87 -16.94 -0.42
#